data_07be4f4d5ad5e018554080946d3eb2f8
#
_entry.id   07be4f4d5ad5e018554080946d3eb2f8
#
_cell.length_a   1.000
_cell.length_b   1.000
_cell.length_c   1.000
_cell.angle_alpha   90.00
_cell.angle_beta   90.00
_cell.angle_gamma   90.00
#
_symmetry.space_group_name_H-M   'P 1'
#
loop_
_entity.id
_entity.type
_entity.pdbx_description
1 polymer ?
#
loop_
_entity_poly.entity_id
_entity_poly.type
_entity_poly.pdbx_seq_one_letter_code
_entity_poly.pdbx_strand_id
1 'polypeptide(L)'
;VDILHPFFLLSFSHSLSPLSTPLSHSLWSLCNKGRRQSPVNLEPQRLLFDPNLRPLHIDKHRISGIISNTGHSIIFTAGNETVANYDGMQIPVNITGGPLSYRYRFHEIHIHYGLHDQFGSEHSVEGYTFPAEIQIFGYNSQLYTNFSAALNRAQGIVGVSILLQLGDLSNPELRMLTDQLERIRFGGDEAFIKRLSIRGLLPDTDYYMTYDGSTTAPACHETVTWVVLNKPIYITKQQLHALRRLMQGSPDHPKAPLGNNYRPPQPLLHRPIRTNIEFKTAKANTKSACPTMYREVYYKAIRIEKGRERESEKCAPKALSQDTMTIK
;
A
#
# COMPACT_ATOMS: atom_id res chain seq x y z
N VAL A 1 27.45 19.30 -5.35
CA VAL A 1 27.62 19.32 -3.88
C VAL A 1 26.41 18.62 -3.31
N ASP A 2 26.61 17.35 -3.01
CA ASP A 2 25.56 16.40 -2.58
C ASP A 2 25.21 16.65 -1.11
N ILE A 3 23.93 16.93 -0.87
CA ILE A 3 23.38 16.86 0.49
C ILE A 3 22.53 15.59 0.55
N LEU A 4 23.18 14.48 0.85
CA LEU A 4 22.56 13.26 1.31
C LEU A 4 21.98 13.50 2.71
N HIS A 5 20.67 13.47 2.84
CA HIS A 5 19.99 13.53 4.12
C HIS A 5 20.26 12.24 4.94
N PRO A 6 20.85 12.32 6.15
CA PRO A 6 21.23 11.15 6.93
C PRO A 6 20.14 10.62 7.86
N PHE A 7 18.85 10.83 7.57
CA PHE A 7 17.77 10.49 8.51
C PHE A 7 17.31 9.03 8.52
N PHE A 8 17.80 8.19 7.61
CA PHE A 8 17.32 6.79 7.52
C PHE A 8 18.25 5.77 8.21
N LEU A 9 19.41 6.18 8.69
CA LEU A 9 20.38 5.27 9.34
C LEU A 9 20.29 5.23 10.87
N LEU A 10 19.55 6.13 11.50
CA LEU A 10 19.54 6.25 12.97
C LEU A 10 18.43 5.49 13.70
N SER A 11 17.47 4.89 13.00
CA SER A 11 16.40 4.10 13.65
C SER A 11 16.75 2.63 13.87
N PHE A 12 17.85 2.13 13.33
CA PHE A 12 18.26 0.72 13.41
C PHE A 12 19.51 0.45 14.28
N SER A 13 20.07 1.45 14.95
CA SER A 13 21.40 1.30 15.56
C SER A 13 21.47 1.32 17.08
N HIS A 14 20.43 0.96 17.83
CA HIS A 14 20.58 0.81 19.29
C HIS A 14 19.84 -0.42 19.82
N SER A 15 20.42 -1.58 19.58
CA SER A 15 20.57 -2.73 20.49
C SER A 15 21.06 -3.96 19.72
N LEU A 16 22.25 -3.88 19.15
CA LEU A 16 22.98 -5.07 18.75
C LEU A 16 24.17 -5.18 19.68
N SER A 17 24.09 -6.13 20.62
CA SER A 17 25.26 -6.73 21.25
C SER A 17 26.20 -7.27 20.15
N PRO A 18 27.54 -7.33 20.38
CA PRO A 18 28.52 -7.63 19.33
C PRO A 18 28.61 -9.12 18.99
N LEU A 19 27.48 -9.73 18.67
CA LEU A 19 27.33 -11.07 18.05
C LEU A 19 26.47 -10.92 16.81
N SER A 20 26.93 -10.08 15.87
CA SER A 20 26.38 -10.03 14.53
C SER A 20 26.85 -11.26 13.75
N THR A 21 26.06 -12.32 13.78
CA THR A 21 26.26 -13.47 12.91
C THR A 21 26.17 -13.06 11.45
N PRO A 22 26.95 -13.67 10.52
CA PRO A 22 26.93 -13.37 9.08
C PRO A 22 25.55 -13.52 8.42
N LEU A 23 24.59 -14.18 9.09
CA LEU A 23 23.21 -14.38 8.58
C LEU A 23 22.40 -13.08 8.46
N SER A 24 22.59 -12.09 9.32
CA SER A 24 21.81 -10.85 9.26
C SER A 24 22.10 -10.03 7.98
N HIS A 25 23.37 -10.00 7.54
CA HIS A 25 23.77 -9.32 6.31
C HIS A 25 23.22 -9.97 5.04
N SER A 26 22.96 -11.29 5.04
CA SER A 26 22.42 -12.00 3.89
C SER A 26 20.93 -11.74 3.69
N LEU A 27 20.15 -11.62 4.79
CA LEU A 27 18.70 -11.43 4.73
C LEU A 27 18.29 -10.06 4.12
N TRP A 28 19.09 -9.02 4.35
CA TRP A 28 18.81 -7.66 3.86
C TRP A 28 19.51 -7.35 2.52
N SER A 29 20.23 -8.30 1.95
CA SER A 29 21.03 -8.06 0.75
C SER A 29 20.19 -7.66 -0.46
N LEU A 30 18.98 -8.21 -0.62
CA LEU A 30 18.08 -7.87 -1.71
C LEU A 30 17.53 -6.44 -1.60
N CYS A 31 17.34 -5.91 -0.40
CA CYS A 31 16.88 -4.54 -0.22
C CYS A 31 17.80 -3.50 -0.84
N ASN A 32 19.13 -3.80 -0.88
CA ASN A 32 20.15 -2.91 -1.43
C ASN A 32 20.60 -3.31 -2.84
N LYS A 33 20.56 -4.60 -3.18
CA LYS A 33 21.13 -5.15 -4.44
C LYS A 33 20.03 -5.56 -5.44
N GLY A 34 18.78 -5.67 -4.99
CA GLY A 34 17.67 -6.08 -5.83
C GLY A 34 17.40 -5.08 -6.95
N ARG A 35 16.91 -5.58 -8.07
CA ARG A 35 16.63 -4.79 -9.27
C ARG A 35 15.15 -4.59 -9.55
N ARG A 36 14.27 -5.30 -8.83
CA ARG A 36 12.81 -5.20 -8.92
C ARG A 36 12.21 -4.80 -7.58
N GLN A 37 12.83 -3.81 -6.95
CA GLN A 37 12.43 -3.38 -5.62
C GLN A 37 11.14 -2.54 -5.62
N SER A 38 10.40 -2.63 -4.52
CA SER A 38 9.19 -1.87 -4.23
C SER A 38 9.38 -1.04 -2.95
N PRO A 39 8.56 0.01 -2.77
CA PRO A 39 7.54 0.56 -3.66
C PRO A 39 8.13 1.33 -4.85
N VAL A 40 7.28 1.84 -5.74
CA VAL A 40 7.70 2.69 -6.86
C VAL A 40 6.87 3.97 -6.94
N ASN A 41 7.42 4.98 -7.63
CA ASN A 41 6.65 6.15 -8.04
C ASN A 41 5.88 5.81 -9.33
N LEU A 42 4.57 6.01 -9.30
CA LEU A 42 3.68 5.79 -10.44
C LEU A 42 3.58 7.08 -11.23
N GLU A 43 4.02 7.03 -12.49
CA GLU A 43 3.93 8.16 -13.41
C GLU A 43 2.85 7.88 -14.46
N PRO A 44 1.66 8.52 -14.38
CA PRO A 44 0.53 8.22 -15.26
C PRO A 44 0.87 8.30 -16.75
N GLN A 45 1.75 9.21 -17.13
CA GLN A 45 2.19 9.40 -18.51
C GLN A 45 3.07 8.27 -19.05
N ARG A 46 3.58 7.41 -18.17
CA ARG A 46 4.46 6.28 -18.51
C ARG A 46 3.78 4.92 -18.34
N LEU A 47 2.49 4.91 -18.00
CA LEU A 47 1.70 3.69 -17.88
C LEU A 47 1.45 3.08 -19.26
N LEU A 48 1.52 1.76 -19.32
CA LEU A 48 1.21 0.99 -20.53
C LEU A 48 -0.19 0.42 -20.42
N PHE A 49 -1.08 0.82 -21.33
CA PHE A 49 -2.41 0.23 -21.40
C PHE A 49 -2.33 -1.22 -21.88
N ASP A 50 -2.95 -2.12 -21.12
CA ASP A 50 -3.06 -3.54 -21.47
C ASP A 50 -4.54 -3.95 -21.45
N PRO A 51 -5.16 -4.17 -22.63
CA PRO A 51 -6.58 -4.53 -22.74
C PRO A 51 -6.91 -5.92 -22.17
N ASN A 52 -5.91 -6.75 -21.91
CA ASN A 52 -6.12 -8.10 -21.37
C ASN A 52 -6.22 -8.10 -19.82
N LEU A 53 -5.94 -6.98 -19.17
CA LEU A 53 -6.07 -6.86 -17.72
C LEU A 53 -7.54 -6.84 -17.31
N ARG A 54 -7.94 -7.84 -16.53
CA ARG A 54 -9.31 -8.03 -16.02
C ARG A 54 -9.52 -7.28 -14.72
N PRO A 55 -10.76 -7.02 -14.28
CA PRO A 55 -11.04 -6.55 -12.94
C PRO A 55 -10.45 -7.48 -11.87
N LEU A 56 -9.92 -6.90 -10.80
CA LEU A 56 -9.48 -7.66 -9.62
C LEU A 56 -10.72 -8.17 -8.88
N HIS A 57 -10.67 -9.42 -8.44
CA HIS A 57 -11.74 -10.03 -7.66
C HIS A 57 -11.22 -10.53 -6.31
N ILE A 58 -11.89 -10.12 -5.24
CA ILE A 58 -11.67 -10.62 -3.87
C ILE A 58 -13.00 -11.17 -3.36
N ASP A 59 -12.98 -12.34 -2.72
CA ASP A 59 -14.17 -12.99 -2.17
C ASP A 59 -14.89 -12.08 -1.16
N LYS A 60 -16.22 -12.19 -1.10
CA LYS A 60 -17.08 -11.27 -0.32
C LYS A 60 -17.27 -11.69 1.14
N HIS A 61 -16.95 -12.94 1.50
CA HIS A 61 -17.18 -13.39 2.86
C HIS A 61 -16.24 -12.70 3.86
N ARG A 62 -16.68 -12.68 5.10
CA ARG A 62 -15.99 -12.03 6.20
C ARG A 62 -15.12 -13.04 6.94
N ILE A 63 -13.99 -12.59 7.43
CA ILE A 63 -13.04 -13.39 8.17
C ILE A 63 -12.71 -12.76 9.51
N SER A 64 -12.28 -13.56 10.45
CA SER A 64 -11.75 -13.12 11.73
C SER A 64 -10.22 -13.28 11.75
N GLY A 65 -9.55 -12.51 12.57
CA GLY A 65 -8.10 -12.53 12.65
C GLY A 65 -7.57 -11.71 13.82
N ILE A 66 -6.27 -11.57 13.87
CA ILE A 66 -5.56 -10.83 14.92
C ILE A 66 -4.88 -9.62 14.27
N ILE A 67 -5.11 -8.45 14.85
CA ILE A 67 -4.32 -7.26 14.57
C ILE A 67 -3.26 -7.12 15.66
N SER A 68 -2.01 -6.90 15.27
CA SER A 68 -0.87 -6.80 16.18
C SER A 68 -0.03 -5.57 15.89
N ASN A 69 0.54 -5.01 16.94
CA ASN A 69 1.62 -4.05 16.87
C ASN A 69 2.95 -4.81 17.02
N THR A 70 3.69 -4.98 15.94
CA THR A 70 4.96 -5.74 15.94
C THR A 70 6.14 -4.91 16.47
N GLY A 71 5.92 -3.66 16.87
CA GLY A 71 6.98 -2.69 17.20
C GLY A 71 7.59 -2.02 15.96
N HIS A 72 7.28 -2.50 14.77
CA HIS A 72 7.76 -1.96 13.50
C HIS A 72 6.63 -1.68 12.52
N SER A 73 5.55 -2.42 12.59
CA SER A 73 4.38 -2.31 11.71
C SER A 73 3.12 -2.73 12.44
N ILE A 74 1.98 -2.32 11.90
CA ILE A 74 0.66 -2.81 12.29
C ILE A 74 0.22 -3.81 11.25
N ILE A 75 -0.01 -5.05 11.70
CA ILE A 75 -0.34 -6.18 10.82
C ILE A 75 -1.64 -6.83 11.30
N PHE A 76 -2.60 -6.99 10.39
CA PHE A 76 -3.74 -7.88 10.60
C PHE A 76 -3.47 -9.19 9.87
N THR A 77 -3.49 -10.31 10.58
CA THR A 77 -3.29 -11.66 10.03
C THR A 77 -4.59 -12.44 10.10
N ALA A 78 -4.97 -13.11 8.99
CA ALA A 78 -6.11 -13.99 8.96
C ALA A 78 -5.96 -15.11 10.01
N GLY A 79 -7.05 -15.44 10.69
CA GLY A 79 -7.05 -16.45 11.73
C GLY A 79 -6.60 -17.81 11.21
N ASN A 80 -5.75 -18.41 12.00
CA ASN A 80 -5.33 -19.81 11.90
C ASN A 80 -6.16 -20.69 12.86
N GLU A 81 -5.69 -21.89 13.19
CA GLU A 81 -6.37 -22.85 14.09
C GLU A 81 -6.73 -22.26 15.46
N THR A 82 -5.94 -21.30 15.99
CA THR A 82 -6.24 -20.65 17.27
C THR A 82 -7.47 -19.75 17.20
N VAL A 83 -7.71 -19.10 16.06
CA VAL A 83 -8.93 -18.30 15.82
C VAL A 83 -10.12 -19.18 15.48
N ALA A 84 -9.90 -20.33 14.84
CA ALA A 84 -10.96 -21.30 14.56
C ALA A 84 -11.67 -21.81 15.84
N ASN A 85 -10.99 -21.85 16.97
CA ASN A 85 -11.59 -22.20 18.27
C ASN A 85 -12.62 -21.19 18.77
N TYR A 86 -12.58 -19.93 18.26
CA TYR A 86 -13.51 -18.87 18.65
C TYR A 86 -14.64 -18.64 17.64
N ASP A 87 -14.46 -19.00 16.36
CA ASP A 87 -15.39 -18.63 15.27
C ASP A 87 -15.67 -19.80 14.29
N GLY A 88 -15.18 -21.01 14.57
CA GLY A 88 -15.30 -22.19 13.70
C GLY A 88 -14.33 -22.15 12.52
N MET A 89 -14.41 -23.17 11.65
CA MET A 89 -13.57 -23.24 10.45
C MET A 89 -13.91 -22.13 9.48
N GLN A 90 -12.95 -21.22 9.23
CA GLN A 90 -13.14 -20.10 8.32
C GLN A 90 -12.89 -20.51 6.87
N ILE A 91 -13.77 -20.05 5.98
CA ILE A 91 -13.57 -20.16 4.55
C ILE A 91 -12.46 -19.15 4.15
N PRO A 92 -11.38 -19.58 3.48
CA PRO A 92 -10.31 -18.68 3.08
C PRO A 92 -10.78 -17.68 2.02
N VAL A 93 -10.40 -16.41 2.16
CA VAL A 93 -10.63 -15.37 1.15
C VAL A 93 -9.64 -15.54 0.01
N ASN A 94 -10.13 -15.59 -1.21
CA ASN A 94 -9.27 -15.68 -2.39
C ASN A 94 -9.24 -14.35 -3.15
N ILE A 95 -8.08 -14.11 -3.78
CA ILE A 95 -7.77 -12.98 -4.66
C ILE A 95 -7.50 -13.56 -6.05
N THR A 96 -8.25 -13.13 -7.06
CA THR A 96 -8.20 -13.63 -8.44
C THR A 96 -8.44 -12.49 -9.44
N GLY A 97 -8.28 -12.76 -10.72
CA GLY A 97 -8.43 -11.74 -11.76
C GLY A 97 -7.28 -10.74 -11.78
N GLY A 98 -7.52 -9.53 -12.23
CA GLY A 98 -6.45 -8.55 -12.40
C GLY A 98 -5.35 -9.08 -13.34
N PRO A 99 -4.07 -8.90 -12.98
CA PRO A 99 -2.92 -9.42 -13.70
C PRO A 99 -2.59 -10.88 -13.34
N LEU A 100 -3.38 -11.51 -12.46
CA LEU A 100 -3.04 -12.78 -11.82
C LEU A 100 -3.45 -13.97 -12.71
N SER A 101 -2.51 -14.89 -12.90
CA SER A 101 -2.74 -16.16 -13.61
C SER A 101 -3.21 -17.29 -12.68
N TYR A 102 -3.07 -17.09 -11.36
CA TYR A 102 -3.39 -18.09 -10.34
C TYR A 102 -4.36 -17.52 -9.32
N ARG A 103 -4.89 -18.40 -8.48
CA ARG A 103 -5.66 -18.04 -7.29
C ARG A 103 -4.72 -17.85 -6.11
N TYR A 104 -4.80 -16.66 -5.50
CA TYR A 104 -4.05 -16.31 -4.30
C TYR A 104 -4.98 -16.35 -3.10
N ARG A 105 -4.49 -16.90 -1.99
CA ARG A 105 -5.19 -16.88 -0.71
C ARG A 105 -4.74 -15.67 0.09
N PHE A 106 -5.69 -14.85 0.55
CA PHE A 106 -5.41 -13.77 1.47
C PHE A 106 -4.66 -14.28 2.72
N HIS A 107 -3.71 -13.52 3.19
CA HIS A 107 -2.92 -13.84 4.38
C HIS A 107 -2.92 -12.72 5.41
N GLU A 108 -2.51 -11.51 5.03
CA GLU A 108 -2.32 -10.40 5.97
C GLU A 108 -2.53 -9.03 5.34
N ILE A 109 -2.73 -8.03 6.21
CA ILE A 109 -2.80 -6.61 5.85
C ILE A 109 -1.71 -5.88 6.63
N HIS A 110 -0.92 -5.06 5.95
CA HIS A 110 0.01 -4.11 6.57
C HIS A 110 -0.54 -2.69 6.48
N ILE A 111 -0.29 -1.88 7.52
CA ILE A 111 -0.68 -0.47 7.55
C ILE A 111 0.58 0.38 7.66
N HIS A 112 0.84 1.16 6.62
CA HIS A 112 1.93 2.14 6.55
C HIS A 112 1.38 3.54 6.74
N TYR A 113 2.06 4.37 7.54
CA TYR A 113 1.62 5.74 7.81
C TYR A 113 2.79 6.63 8.25
N GLY A 114 2.59 7.94 8.06
CA GLY A 114 3.56 8.95 8.46
C GLY A 114 3.16 9.70 9.73
N LEU A 115 4.15 10.30 10.40
CA LEU A 115 3.91 11.21 11.52
C LEU A 115 3.30 12.55 11.05
N HIS A 116 3.38 12.86 9.75
CA HIS A 116 2.80 14.05 9.13
C HIS A 116 1.82 13.67 8.03
N ASP A 117 0.82 14.53 7.77
CA ASP A 117 -0.25 14.25 6.79
C ASP A 117 0.23 14.20 5.34
N GLN A 118 1.43 14.70 5.06
CA GLN A 118 2.01 14.78 3.72
C GLN A 118 2.75 13.50 3.30
N PHE A 119 3.07 12.63 4.25
CA PHE A 119 3.88 11.44 4.00
C PHE A 119 3.30 10.25 4.76
N GLY A 120 3.50 9.05 4.26
CA GLY A 120 3.05 7.84 4.94
C GLY A 120 2.81 6.66 4.02
N SER A 121 2.41 6.90 2.77
CA SER A 121 2.33 5.84 1.78
C SER A 121 3.71 5.43 1.29
N GLU A 122 3.85 4.17 0.92
CA GLU A 122 5.04 3.62 0.28
C GLU A 122 5.02 3.95 -1.22
N HIS A 123 3.91 3.64 -1.91
CA HIS A 123 3.73 4.07 -3.30
C HIS A 123 3.44 5.57 -3.36
N SER A 124 3.93 6.20 -4.43
CA SER A 124 3.65 7.60 -4.76
C SER A 124 3.13 7.72 -6.18
N VAL A 125 2.41 8.81 -6.47
CA VAL A 125 1.90 9.12 -7.80
C VAL A 125 2.44 10.49 -8.21
N GLU A 126 3.21 10.55 -9.29
CA GLU A 126 3.93 11.77 -9.74
C GLU A 126 4.72 12.45 -8.61
N GLY A 127 5.32 11.65 -7.72
CA GLY A 127 6.07 12.12 -6.56
C GLY A 127 5.20 12.55 -5.37
N TYR A 128 3.87 12.53 -5.51
CA TYR A 128 2.96 12.81 -4.40
C TYR A 128 2.76 11.55 -3.55
N THR A 129 2.91 11.69 -2.23
CA THR A 129 2.65 10.65 -1.24
C THR A 129 1.39 10.95 -0.45
N PHE A 130 0.81 9.92 0.16
CA PHE A 130 -0.43 9.99 0.92
C PHE A 130 -0.16 9.81 2.42
N PRO A 131 -1.08 10.24 3.30
CA PRO A 131 -0.92 10.09 4.75
C PRO A 131 -0.69 8.66 5.22
N ALA A 132 -1.25 7.69 4.50
CA ALA A 132 -1.13 6.27 4.81
C ALA A 132 -1.38 5.40 3.57
N GLU A 133 -1.04 4.12 3.68
CA GLU A 133 -1.29 3.07 2.70
C GLU A 133 -1.64 1.77 3.41
N ILE A 134 -2.62 1.06 2.89
CA ILE A 134 -2.91 -0.32 3.27
C ILE A 134 -2.39 -1.25 2.17
N GLN A 135 -1.69 -2.29 2.57
CA GLN A 135 -1.20 -3.34 1.68
C GLN A 135 -1.82 -4.67 2.09
N ILE A 136 -2.59 -5.26 1.17
CA ILE A 136 -3.23 -6.56 1.34
C ILE A 136 -2.37 -7.60 0.65
N PHE A 137 -1.86 -8.58 1.42
CA PHE A 137 -1.01 -9.64 0.89
C PHE A 137 -1.75 -10.97 0.81
N GLY A 138 -1.50 -11.68 -0.29
CA GLY A 138 -1.94 -13.05 -0.50
C GLY A 138 -0.84 -13.89 -1.12
N TYR A 139 -0.91 -15.21 -0.90
CA TYR A 139 0.05 -16.14 -1.48
C TYR A 139 -0.62 -17.06 -2.50
N ASN A 140 0.13 -17.48 -3.49
CA ASN A 140 -0.30 -18.41 -4.53
C ASN A 140 -0.58 -19.79 -3.92
N SER A 141 -1.85 -20.05 -3.63
CA SER A 141 -2.30 -21.28 -2.97
C SER A 141 -2.41 -22.49 -3.91
N GLN A 142 -2.18 -22.29 -5.22
CA GLN A 142 -2.13 -23.38 -6.20
C GLN A 142 -0.73 -23.97 -6.33
N LEU A 143 0.31 -23.15 -6.10
CA LEU A 143 1.70 -23.58 -6.21
C LEU A 143 2.38 -23.83 -4.86
N TYR A 144 1.90 -23.17 -3.79
CA TYR A 144 2.57 -23.20 -2.49
C TYR A 144 1.59 -23.50 -1.37
N THR A 145 2.05 -24.19 -0.37
CA THR A 145 1.22 -24.66 0.77
C THR A 145 0.85 -23.55 1.75
N ASN A 146 1.75 -22.56 1.92
CA ASN A 146 1.55 -21.45 2.85
C ASN A 146 2.32 -20.20 2.39
N PHE A 147 2.10 -19.09 3.09
CA PHE A 147 2.72 -17.80 2.79
C PHE A 147 4.25 -17.85 2.86
N SER A 148 4.81 -18.46 3.89
CA SER A 148 6.27 -18.55 4.08
C SER A 148 6.94 -19.36 2.95
N ALA A 149 6.30 -20.43 2.48
CA ALA A 149 6.79 -21.21 1.33
C ALA A 149 6.74 -20.42 0.00
N ALA A 150 5.78 -19.51 -0.12
CA ALA A 150 5.60 -18.67 -1.33
C ALA A 150 6.51 -17.44 -1.35
N LEU A 151 6.91 -16.92 -0.18
CA LEU A 151 7.49 -15.59 0.01
C LEU A 151 8.75 -15.34 -0.84
N ASN A 152 9.59 -16.35 -1.06
CA ASN A 152 10.81 -16.23 -1.84
C ASN A 152 10.75 -16.98 -3.19
N ARG A 153 9.55 -17.28 -3.68
CA ARG A 153 9.32 -18.05 -4.91
C ARG A 153 8.64 -17.22 -5.99
N ALA A 154 8.93 -17.57 -7.24
CA ALA A 154 8.33 -16.92 -8.40
C ALA A 154 6.79 -17.00 -8.35
N GLN A 155 6.13 -15.90 -8.71
CA GLN A 155 4.67 -15.77 -8.64
C GLN A 155 4.07 -16.16 -7.27
N GLY A 156 4.87 -16.00 -6.21
CA GLY A 156 4.51 -16.44 -4.88
C GLY A 156 3.49 -15.53 -4.21
N ILE A 157 3.63 -14.23 -4.36
CA ILE A 157 2.90 -13.22 -3.59
C ILE A 157 2.14 -12.25 -4.49
N VAL A 158 0.95 -11.87 -4.09
CA VAL A 158 0.23 -10.70 -4.59
C VAL A 158 0.19 -9.64 -3.50
N GLY A 159 0.44 -8.39 -3.86
CA GLY A 159 0.25 -7.22 -3.01
C GLY A 159 -0.78 -6.27 -3.62
N VAL A 160 -1.87 -5.99 -2.91
CA VAL A 160 -2.86 -4.99 -3.32
C VAL A 160 -2.67 -3.74 -2.48
N SER A 161 -2.28 -2.65 -3.12
CA SER A 161 -2.04 -1.36 -2.49
C SER A 161 -3.27 -0.47 -2.59
N ILE A 162 -3.69 0.09 -1.44
CA ILE A 162 -4.80 1.03 -1.30
C ILE A 162 -4.25 2.29 -0.63
N LEU A 163 -4.20 3.38 -1.36
CA LEU A 163 -3.77 4.67 -0.84
C LEU A 163 -4.87 5.29 0.03
N LEU A 164 -4.49 5.92 1.13
CA LEU A 164 -5.41 6.54 2.06
C LEU A 164 -5.30 8.06 1.98
N GLN A 165 -6.43 8.72 1.78
CA GLN A 165 -6.53 10.18 1.76
C GLN A 165 -7.31 10.67 2.98
N LEU A 166 -6.96 11.85 3.48
CA LEU A 166 -7.72 12.51 4.54
C LEU A 166 -9.15 12.81 4.08
N GLY A 167 -10.10 12.51 4.93
CA GLY A 167 -11.51 12.82 4.73
C GLY A 167 -12.29 12.84 6.03
N ASP A 168 -13.52 13.33 5.97
CA ASP A 168 -14.39 13.45 7.13
C ASP A 168 -15.02 12.10 7.53
N LEU A 169 -15.20 11.22 6.56
CA LEU A 169 -15.76 9.87 6.75
C LEU A 169 -14.75 8.82 6.32
N SER A 170 -14.50 7.84 7.16
CA SER A 170 -13.61 6.74 6.82
C SER A 170 -14.37 5.53 6.27
N ASN A 171 -13.63 4.68 5.54
CA ASN A 171 -14.11 3.36 5.13
C ASN A 171 -14.55 2.54 6.38
N PRO A 172 -15.73 1.88 6.36
CA PRO A 172 -16.24 1.13 7.52
C PRO A 172 -15.34 -0.04 7.96
N GLU A 173 -14.74 -0.76 7.03
CA GLU A 173 -13.83 -1.87 7.35
C GLU A 173 -12.48 -1.35 7.89
N LEU A 174 -12.00 -0.21 7.39
CA LEU A 174 -10.84 0.48 7.98
C LEU A 174 -11.13 0.88 9.43
N ARG A 175 -12.35 1.31 9.73
CA ARG A 175 -12.74 1.63 11.11
C ARG A 175 -12.63 0.43 12.02
N MET A 176 -13.04 -0.77 11.57
CA MET A 176 -12.91 -1.99 12.37
C MET A 176 -11.45 -2.29 12.77
N LEU A 177 -10.50 -1.98 11.89
CA LEU A 177 -9.06 -2.10 12.19
C LEU A 177 -8.60 -1.01 13.17
N THR A 178 -8.97 0.24 12.91
CA THR A 178 -8.50 1.39 13.70
C THR A 178 -9.16 1.50 15.08
N ASP A 179 -10.34 0.94 15.28
CA ASP A 179 -11.00 0.87 16.60
C ASP A 179 -10.24 -0.03 17.60
N GLN A 180 -9.29 -0.87 17.12
CA GLN A 180 -8.46 -1.71 17.98
C GLN A 180 -7.16 -1.02 18.43
N LEU A 181 -6.79 0.15 17.88
CA LEU A 181 -5.48 0.78 18.08
C LEU A 181 -5.15 1.07 19.54
N GLU A 182 -6.13 1.44 20.35
CA GLU A 182 -5.90 1.64 21.79
C GLU A 182 -5.55 0.34 22.53
N ARG A 183 -5.98 -0.82 22.01
CA ARG A 183 -5.69 -2.14 22.59
C ARG A 183 -4.32 -2.67 22.18
N ILE A 184 -3.75 -2.14 21.09
CA ILE A 184 -2.46 -2.56 20.55
C ILE A 184 -1.45 -1.41 20.59
N ARG A 185 -1.53 -0.60 21.65
CA ARG A 185 -0.74 0.63 21.78
C ARG A 185 0.77 0.37 21.82
N PHE A 186 1.19 -0.74 22.37
CA PHE A 186 2.60 -1.05 22.59
C PHE A 186 3.07 -2.21 21.71
N GLY A 187 4.38 -2.23 21.44
CA GLY A 187 4.99 -3.32 20.68
C GLY A 187 4.81 -4.67 21.39
N GLY A 188 4.25 -5.64 20.67
CA GLY A 188 3.86 -6.94 21.17
C GLY A 188 2.38 -7.07 21.52
N ASP A 189 1.62 -5.97 21.55
CA ASP A 189 0.17 -6.04 21.82
C ASP A 189 -0.58 -6.62 20.63
N GLU A 190 -1.67 -7.36 20.94
CA GLU A 190 -2.55 -7.99 19.98
C GLU A 190 -4.03 -7.79 20.33
N ALA A 191 -4.88 -7.72 19.31
CA ALA A 191 -6.32 -7.66 19.48
C ALA A 191 -7.04 -8.50 18.44
N PHE A 192 -8.14 -9.16 18.86
CA PHE A 192 -8.95 -9.98 17.99
C PHE A 192 -9.99 -9.15 17.23
N ILE A 193 -10.08 -9.33 15.91
CA ILE A 193 -11.07 -8.71 15.04
C ILE A 193 -12.00 -9.78 14.48
N LYS A 194 -13.30 -9.59 14.67
CA LYS A 194 -14.34 -10.46 14.13
C LYS A 194 -14.87 -9.89 12.80
N ARG A 195 -15.09 -10.80 11.83
CA ARG A 195 -15.90 -10.53 10.63
C ARG A 195 -15.45 -9.32 9.77
N LEU A 196 -14.13 -9.16 9.59
CA LEU A 196 -13.58 -8.17 8.65
C LEU A 196 -13.87 -8.59 7.20
N SER A 197 -14.32 -7.66 6.37
CA SER A 197 -14.46 -7.86 4.93
C SER A 197 -13.24 -7.30 4.20
N ILE A 198 -12.40 -8.18 3.65
CA ILE A 198 -11.23 -7.75 2.86
C ILE A 198 -11.70 -6.98 1.61
N ARG A 199 -12.74 -7.47 0.93
CA ARG A 199 -13.33 -6.76 -0.21
C ARG A 199 -13.90 -5.38 0.19
N GLY A 200 -14.44 -5.25 1.38
CA GLY A 200 -15.01 -3.98 1.87
C GLY A 200 -13.97 -2.87 2.12
N LEU A 201 -12.69 -3.22 2.24
CA LEU A 201 -11.58 -2.26 2.28
C LEU A 201 -11.29 -1.64 0.92
N LEU A 202 -11.63 -2.31 -0.19
CA LEU A 202 -11.33 -1.80 -1.51
C LEU A 202 -12.22 -0.60 -1.86
N PRO A 203 -11.67 0.43 -2.53
CA PRO A 203 -12.47 1.49 -3.11
C PRO A 203 -13.36 0.94 -4.24
N ASP A 204 -14.42 1.68 -4.55
CA ASP A 204 -15.30 1.35 -5.68
C ASP A 204 -14.62 1.75 -7.00
N THR A 205 -13.75 0.86 -7.48
CA THR A 205 -13.04 0.99 -8.76
C THR A 205 -12.62 -0.38 -9.28
N ASP A 206 -12.70 -0.55 -10.60
CA ASP A 206 -12.12 -1.70 -11.31
C ASP A 206 -10.73 -1.34 -11.91
N TYR A 207 -10.30 -0.08 -11.76
CA TYR A 207 -9.07 0.42 -12.37
C TYR A 207 -7.89 0.34 -11.42
N TYR A 208 -6.74 -0.05 -11.99
CA TYR A 208 -5.52 -0.22 -11.23
C TYR A 208 -4.29 -0.10 -12.12
N MET A 209 -3.14 0.05 -11.48
CA MET A 209 -1.82 -0.08 -12.06
C MET A 209 -1.15 -1.34 -11.51
N THR A 210 -0.38 -2.04 -12.32
CA THR A 210 0.28 -3.30 -11.92
C THR A 210 1.71 -3.38 -12.42
N TYR A 211 2.57 -3.93 -11.58
CA TYR A 211 3.98 -4.17 -11.89
C TYR A 211 4.54 -5.31 -11.04
N ASP A 212 5.63 -5.93 -11.50
CA ASP A 212 6.37 -6.93 -10.74
C ASP A 212 7.39 -6.25 -9.83
N GLY A 213 7.34 -6.57 -8.54
CA GLY A 213 8.15 -5.94 -7.53
C GLY A 213 8.53 -6.85 -6.38
N SER A 214 8.77 -6.25 -5.23
CA SER A 214 9.21 -6.93 -4.01
C SER A 214 8.28 -6.67 -2.83
N THR A 215 8.44 -7.46 -1.76
CA THR A 215 8.04 -7.01 -0.44
C THR A 215 8.88 -5.78 -0.07
N THR A 216 8.35 -4.89 0.75
CA THR A 216 9.06 -3.65 1.14
C THR A 216 9.91 -3.84 2.38
N ALA A 217 9.56 -4.81 3.22
CA ALA A 217 10.29 -5.26 4.41
C ALA A 217 9.88 -6.70 4.77
N PRO A 218 10.68 -7.44 5.57
CA PRO A 218 12.06 -7.14 5.96
C PRO A 218 13.09 -7.54 4.91
N ALA A 219 12.89 -8.59 4.12
CA ALA A 219 13.91 -9.18 3.25
C ALA A 219 13.83 -8.72 1.77
N CYS A 220 12.83 -7.91 1.42
CA CYS A 220 12.63 -7.32 0.09
C CYS A 220 12.63 -8.35 -1.06
N HIS A 221 11.97 -9.48 -0.86
CA HIS A 221 11.87 -10.57 -1.84
C HIS A 221 11.16 -10.12 -3.12
N GLU A 222 11.80 -10.31 -4.27
CA GLU A 222 11.33 -9.85 -5.59
C GLU A 222 10.32 -10.83 -6.23
N THR A 223 9.26 -11.13 -5.50
CA THR A 223 8.27 -12.19 -5.80
C THR A 223 6.84 -11.67 -5.80
N VAL A 224 6.65 -10.37 -5.69
CA VAL A 224 5.34 -9.74 -5.54
C VAL A 224 4.84 -9.21 -6.89
N THR A 225 3.63 -9.63 -7.27
CA THR A 225 2.85 -8.91 -8.28
C THR A 225 2.01 -7.84 -7.58
N TRP A 226 2.33 -6.58 -7.80
CA TRP A 226 1.64 -5.45 -7.22
C TRP A 226 0.41 -5.04 -8.05
N VAL A 227 -0.68 -4.73 -7.35
CA VAL A 227 -1.90 -4.14 -7.88
C VAL A 227 -2.20 -2.88 -7.08
N VAL A 228 -1.94 -1.70 -7.63
CA VAL A 228 -2.20 -0.40 -6.99
C VAL A 228 -3.53 0.13 -7.51
N LEU A 229 -4.52 0.24 -6.63
CA LEU A 229 -5.87 0.65 -7.01
C LEU A 229 -5.93 2.13 -7.38
N ASN A 230 -6.65 2.45 -8.47
CA ASN A 230 -6.74 3.82 -9.01
C ASN A 230 -7.77 4.70 -8.28
N LYS A 231 -8.00 4.49 -7.00
CA LYS A 231 -8.86 5.33 -6.17
C LYS A 231 -8.46 5.14 -4.71
N PRO A 232 -8.37 6.21 -3.90
CA PRO A 232 -8.10 6.07 -2.48
C PRO A 232 -9.36 5.63 -1.73
N ILE A 233 -9.16 5.15 -0.51
CA ILE A 233 -10.17 5.21 0.54
C ILE A 233 -9.83 6.34 1.50
N TYR A 234 -10.77 6.68 2.39
CA TYR A 234 -10.59 7.81 3.28
C TYR A 234 -10.32 7.36 4.70
N ILE A 235 -9.40 8.10 5.36
CA ILE A 235 -9.06 7.99 6.77
C ILE A 235 -9.30 9.34 7.45
N THR A 236 -9.84 9.34 8.67
CA THR A 236 -10.07 10.58 9.41
C THR A 236 -8.81 11.04 10.15
N LYS A 237 -8.76 12.34 10.51
CA LYS A 237 -7.68 12.88 11.35
C LYS A 237 -7.56 12.17 12.68
N GLN A 238 -8.70 11.77 13.29
CA GLN A 238 -8.73 11.04 14.55
C GLN A 238 -8.08 9.65 14.42
N GLN A 239 -8.36 8.92 13.34
CA GLN A 239 -7.74 7.62 13.08
C GLN A 239 -6.23 7.74 12.85
N LEU A 240 -5.77 8.74 12.06
CA LEU A 240 -4.35 9.01 11.90
C LEU A 240 -3.68 9.40 13.21
N HIS A 241 -4.35 10.20 14.04
CA HIS A 241 -3.85 10.54 15.37
C HIS A 241 -3.71 9.30 16.25
N ALA A 242 -4.68 8.40 16.22
CA ALA A 242 -4.63 7.13 16.96
C ALA A 242 -3.44 6.26 16.51
N LEU A 243 -3.20 6.13 15.19
CA LEU A 243 -2.03 5.43 14.64
C LEU A 243 -0.71 6.05 15.15
N ARG A 244 -0.60 7.37 15.17
CA ARG A 244 0.61 8.11 15.61
C ARG A 244 0.89 8.02 17.10
N ARG A 245 -0.05 7.53 17.90
CA ARG A 245 0.11 7.29 19.34
C ARG A 245 0.67 5.93 19.67
N LEU A 246 0.77 5.02 18.69
CA LEU A 246 1.33 3.68 18.88
C LEU A 246 2.82 3.78 19.18
N MET A 247 3.30 2.86 19.99
CA MET A 247 4.69 2.81 20.48
C MET A 247 5.40 1.57 19.94
N GLN A 248 6.70 1.69 19.73
CA GLN A 248 7.53 0.59 19.23
C GLN A 248 7.86 -0.45 20.31
N GLY A 249 7.92 -0.04 21.57
CA GLY A 249 8.32 -0.88 22.70
C GLY A 249 7.15 -1.30 23.57
N SER A 250 7.46 -2.11 24.58
CA SER A 250 6.50 -2.55 25.61
C SER A 250 6.04 -1.39 26.51
N PRO A 251 4.99 -1.59 27.33
CA PRO A 251 4.53 -0.57 28.29
C PRO A 251 5.65 -0.08 29.24
N ASP A 252 6.52 -0.98 29.69
CA ASP A 252 7.64 -0.64 30.59
C ASP A 252 8.77 0.08 29.89
N HIS A 253 8.95 -0.15 28.60
CA HIS A 253 9.97 0.47 27.75
C HIS A 253 9.36 0.88 26.39
N PRO A 254 8.57 1.98 26.33
CA PRO A 254 7.80 2.35 25.15
C PRO A 254 8.65 2.68 23.92
N LYS A 255 9.92 3.01 24.10
CA LYS A 255 10.83 3.47 23.03
C LYS A 255 10.27 4.73 22.34
N ALA A 256 10.33 4.75 21.00
CA ALA A 256 9.83 5.84 20.17
C ALA A 256 8.37 5.57 19.72
N PRO A 257 7.62 6.60 19.31
CA PRO A 257 6.37 6.40 18.59
C PRO A 257 6.57 5.52 17.36
N LEU A 258 5.63 4.60 17.12
CA LEU A 258 5.58 3.83 15.88
C LEU A 258 5.03 4.76 14.79
N GLY A 259 5.86 5.14 13.85
CA GLY A 259 5.47 6.00 12.74
C GLY A 259 6.57 6.11 11.72
N ASN A 260 6.27 6.65 10.54
CA ASN A 260 7.15 6.64 9.38
C ASN A 260 7.61 5.21 9.03
N ASN A 261 6.71 4.23 9.19
CA ASN A 261 6.96 2.82 8.92
C ASN A 261 6.80 2.48 7.44
N TYR A 262 7.21 3.36 6.57
CA TYR A 262 7.15 3.23 5.11
C TYR A 262 8.55 3.29 4.49
N ARG A 263 8.72 2.55 3.42
CA ARG A 263 9.93 2.58 2.59
C ARG A 263 9.75 3.64 1.49
N PRO A 264 10.77 4.47 1.21
CA PRO A 264 10.70 5.40 0.09
C PRO A 264 10.66 4.68 -1.27
N PRO A 265 10.09 5.33 -2.32
CA PRO A 265 10.05 4.76 -3.67
C PRO A 265 11.43 4.36 -4.19
N GLN A 266 11.49 3.20 -4.82
CA GLN A 266 12.68 2.59 -5.40
C GLN A 266 12.74 2.83 -6.92
N PRO A 267 13.92 2.83 -7.53
CA PRO A 267 14.07 3.00 -8.97
C PRO A 267 13.31 1.93 -9.77
N LEU A 268 12.59 2.35 -10.80
CA LEU A 268 11.79 1.44 -11.64
C LEU A 268 12.67 0.50 -12.49
N LEU A 269 13.87 0.93 -12.87
CA LEU A 269 14.88 0.15 -13.61
C LEU A 269 14.31 -0.58 -14.85
N HIS A 270 13.62 0.16 -15.72
CA HIS A 270 12.99 -0.31 -16.96
C HIS A 270 11.83 -1.30 -16.81
N ARG A 271 11.33 -1.53 -15.60
CA ARG A 271 10.09 -2.32 -15.42
C ARG A 271 8.90 -1.57 -16.03
N PRO A 272 8.07 -2.24 -16.84
CA PRO A 272 6.81 -1.63 -17.28
C PRO A 272 5.81 -1.60 -16.13
N ILE A 273 5.06 -0.51 -16.03
CA ILE A 273 3.84 -0.45 -15.22
C ILE A 273 2.67 -0.52 -16.17
N ARG A 274 1.87 -1.59 -16.09
CA ARG A 274 0.68 -1.80 -16.91
C ARG A 274 -0.55 -1.27 -16.19
N THR A 275 -1.58 -0.93 -16.98
CA THR A 275 -2.86 -0.50 -16.45
C THR A 275 -4.01 -0.93 -17.37
N ASN A 276 -5.20 -1.13 -16.78
CA ASN A 276 -6.44 -1.32 -17.52
C ASN A 276 -7.20 0.01 -17.77
N ILE A 277 -6.57 1.15 -17.47
CA ILE A 277 -7.12 2.48 -17.77
C ILE A 277 -6.80 2.80 -19.23
N GLU A 278 -7.84 2.96 -20.03
CA GLU A 278 -7.71 3.26 -21.46
C GLU A 278 -7.37 4.74 -21.68
N PHE A 279 -6.38 5.01 -22.55
CA PHE A 279 -6.00 6.34 -22.95
C PHE A 279 -6.63 6.68 -24.31
N LYS A 280 -7.28 7.83 -24.44
CA LYS A 280 -7.66 8.34 -25.76
C LYS A 280 -6.45 8.99 -26.42
N THR A 281 -6.08 8.50 -27.60
CA THR A 281 -5.30 9.28 -28.56
C THR A 281 -6.22 10.36 -29.13
N ALA A 282 -5.85 11.64 -28.99
CA ALA A 282 -6.53 12.73 -29.64
C ALA A 282 -6.57 12.45 -31.15
N LYS A 283 -7.78 12.50 -31.76
CA LYS A 283 -7.91 12.40 -33.21
C LYS A 283 -7.00 13.44 -33.86
N ALA A 284 -6.26 13.03 -34.88
CA ALA A 284 -5.14 13.73 -35.52
C ALA A 284 -5.41 15.10 -36.13
N ASN A 285 -6.55 15.76 -35.86
CA ASN A 285 -6.97 17.02 -36.47
C ASN A 285 -6.92 18.25 -35.56
N THR A 286 -6.39 18.15 -34.36
CA THR A 286 -6.15 19.32 -33.50
C THR A 286 -4.68 19.44 -33.20
N LYS A 287 -4.09 20.62 -33.46
CA LYS A 287 -2.67 20.96 -33.32
C LYS A 287 -2.13 20.96 -31.88
N SER A 288 -2.82 20.30 -30.94
CA SER A 288 -2.33 20.04 -29.58
C SER A 288 -2.71 18.62 -29.19
N ALA A 289 -1.93 17.66 -29.66
CA ALA A 289 -2.15 16.25 -29.38
C ALA A 289 -1.47 15.86 -28.06
N CYS A 290 -2.03 16.29 -26.92
CA CYS A 290 -1.74 15.62 -25.66
C CYS A 290 -2.60 14.35 -25.60
N PRO A 291 -2.03 13.15 -25.33
CA PRO A 291 -2.82 11.98 -25.07
C PRO A 291 -3.69 12.23 -23.82
N THR A 292 -5.01 12.30 -24.00
CA THR A 292 -5.94 12.44 -22.90
C THR A 292 -6.38 11.03 -22.49
N MET A 293 -6.28 10.72 -21.21
CA MET A 293 -6.85 9.49 -20.67
C MET A 293 -8.37 9.51 -20.86
N TYR A 294 -8.93 8.46 -21.42
CA TYR A 294 -10.37 8.32 -21.59
C TYR A 294 -11.09 8.28 -20.25
N ARG A 295 -10.40 7.73 -19.23
CA ARG A 295 -10.82 7.75 -17.84
C ARG A 295 -9.69 8.32 -17.01
N GLU A 296 -9.99 9.29 -16.19
CA GLU A 296 -9.00 9.99 -15.39
C GLU A 296 -8.30 9.02 -14.42
N VAL A 297 -7.00 9.10 -14.33
CA VAL A 297 -6.28 8.59 -13.15
C VAL A 297 -6.75 9.47 -12.00
N TYR A 298 -7.33 8.85 -10.98
CA TYR A 298 -7.92 9.58 -9.85
C TYR A 298 -6.88 10.40 -9.10
N TYR A 299 -5.68 9.85 -9.00
CA TYR A 299 -4.57 10.52 -8.32
C TYR A 299 -3.93 11.54 -9.25
N LYS A 300 -4.39 12.79 -9.16
CA LYS A 300 -3.72 13.93 -9.80
C LYS A 300 -2.78 14.55 -8.79
N ALA A 301 -1.49 14.59 -9.09
CA ALA A 301 -0.55 15.40 -8.32
C ALA A 301 -0.89 16.88 -8.53
N ILE A 302 -1.29 17.57 -7.46
CA ILE A 302 -1.38 19.02 -7.45
C ILE A 302 0.02 19.54 -7.16
N ARG A 303 0.72 19.95 -8.20
CA ARG A 303 2.02 20.59 -8.04
C ARG A 303 1.79 22.02 -7.59
N ILE A 304 2.05 22.32 -6.33
CA ILE A 304 2.11 23.70 -5.83
C ILE A 304 3.46 24.27 -6.30
N GLU A 305 3.52 24.82 -7.50
CA GLU A 305 4.65 25.64 -7.92
C GLU A 305 4.47 27.06 -7.37
N LYS A 306 5.33 27.45 -6.43
CA LYS A 306 5.54 28.87 -6.15
C LYS A 306 6.18 29.52 -7.36
N GLY A 307 5.38 30.24 -8.14
CA GLY A 307 5.80 31.31 -9.04
C GLY A 307 6.69 30.92 -10.22
N ARG A 308 6.12 30.19 -11.19
CA ARG A 308 6.43 30.29 -12.64
C ARG A 308 5.43 29.46 -13.40
N GLU A 309 4.51 30.11 -14.08
CA GLU A 309 3.69 29.48 -15.12
C GLU A 309 4.61 28.93 -16.21
N ARG A 310 4.68 27.61 -16.35
CA ARG A 310 5.26 26.98 -17.53
C ARG A 310 4.12 26.49 -18.43
N GLU A 311 4.38 26.53 -19.71
CA GLU A 311 3.46 26.17 -20.81
C GLU A 311 2.83 24.77 -20.75
N SER A 312 3.05 23.99 -19.69
CA SER A 312 2.42 22.70 -19.42
C SER A 312 0.95 22.79 -18.95
N GLU A 313 0.45 23.98 -18.58
CA GLU A 313 -0.95 24.17 -18.17
C GLU A 313 -1.98 24.00 -19.29
N LYS A 314 -1.55 23.99 -20.55
CA LYS A 314 -2.49 23.83 -21.69
C LYS A 314 -3.09 22.43 -21.83
N CYS A 315 -2.57 21.44 -21.11
CA CYS A 315 -3.04 20.05 -21.17
C CYS A 315 -3.75 19.55 -19.89
N ALA A 316 -3.96 20.42 -18.90
CA ALA A 316 -4.73 20.04 -17.72
C ALA A 316 -6.24 20.05 -18.05
N PRO A 317 -7.00 18.98 -17.74
CA PRO A 317 -8.45 19.02 -17.89
C PRO A 317 -9.03 20.06 -16.92
N LYS A 318 -9.99 20.87 -17.42
CA LYS A 318 -10.73 21.84 -16.59
C LYS A 318 -11.37 21.11 -15.41
N ALA A 319 -11.03 21.49 -14.19
CA ALA A 319 -11.70 21.03 -12.99
C ALA A 319 -13.20 21.40 -13.09
N LEU A 320 -14.08 20.44 -12.86
CA LEU A 320 -15.49 20.68 -12.60
C LEU A 320 -15.58 21.58 -11.36
N SER A 321 -16.14 22.77 -11.52
CA SER A 321 -16.43 23.70 -10.43
C SER A 321 -17.32 23.00 -9.40
N GLN A 322 -16.86 22.94 -8.16
CA GLN A 322 -17.75 22.67 -7.03
C GLN A 322 -18.60 23.92 -6.84
N ASP A 323 -19.86 23.83 -7.24
CA ASP A 323 -20.87 24.83 -6.87
C ASP A 323 -21.03 24.81 -5.35
N THR A 324 -20.59 25.91 -4.76
CA THR A 324 -20.79 26.21 -3.33
C THR A 324 -22.27 26.53 -3.13
N MET A 325 -23.04 25.58 -2.63
CA MET A 325 -24.42 25.83 -2.19
C MET A 325 -24.36 26.63 -0.89
N THR A 326 -24.55 27.95 -1.01
CA THR A 326 -24.81 28.85 0.13
C THR A 326 -26.28 28.70 0.51
N ILE A 327 -26.55 28.09 1.66
CA ILE A 327 -27.89 28.10 2.27
C ILE A 327 -28.02 29.41 3.08
N LYS A 328 -29.04 30.16 2.71
CA LYS A 328 -29.53 31.29 3.49
C LYS A 328 -30.33 30.80 4.70
#